data_23c94222689f76235f4f051c95947535
#
_entry.id   23c94222689f76235f4f051c95947535
#
_cell.length_a   1.000
_cell.length_b   1.000
_cell.length_c   1.000
_cell.angle_alpha   90.00
_cell.angle_beta   90.00
_cell.angle_gamma   90.00
#
_symmetry.space_group_name_H-M   'P 1'
#
loop_
_entity.id
_entity.type
_entity.pdbx_description
1 polymer ?
#
loop_
_entity_poly.entity_id
_entity_poly.type
_entity_poly.pdbx_seq_one_letter_code
_entity_poly.pdbx_strand_id
1 'polypeptide(L)'
;TMLSHFDSNATEGAAAEFIKKYTEKFGADTLNQFGASAYDCVYAIYNAMKAAVDAGKKIDVTISASDLCEILKAQFTGDFSYSGVTGNNIKWEDNGYVAKEAVKYTLKTANEAK
;
A
#
# COMPACT_ATOMS: atom_id res chain seq x y z
N THR A 1 8.09 -6.70 21.87
CA THR A 1 7.74 -7.12 20.50
C THR A 1 6.55 -6.33 20.00
N MET A 2 6.63 -5.84 18.81
CA MET A 2 5.58 -5.07 18.13
C MET A 2 5.37 -5.65 16.72
N LEU A 3 4.14 -5.61 16.23
CA LEU A 3 3.82 -5.99 14.86
C LEU A 3 3.56 -4.74 14.01
N SER A 4 4.04 -4.77 12.78
CA SER A 4 3.80 -3.73 11.78
C SER A 4 3.64 -4.37 10.41
N HIS A 5 2.96 -3.71 9.50
CA HIS A 5 2.89 -4.11 8.08
C HIS A 5 3.96 -3.43 7.22
N PHE A 6 4.81 -2.63 7.81
CA PHE A 6 5.89 -1.90 7.14
C PHE A 6 7.21 -2.10 7.87
N ASP A 7 8.24 -2.56 7.14
CA ASP A 7 9.60 -2.67 7.67
C ASP A 7 10.38 -1.39 7.36
N SER A 8 10.55 -0.55 8.39
CA SER A 8 11.33 0.69 8.28
C SER A 8 12.85 0.47 8.14
N ASN A 9 13.32 -0.76 8.30
CA ASN A 9 14.72 -1.14 8.15
C ASN A 9 14.97 -1.96 6.87
N ALA A 10 14.01 -2.04 5.97
CA ALA A 10 14.16 -2.77 4.72
C ALA A 10 15.33 -2.24 3.89
N THR A 11 16.15 -3.16 3.38
CA THR A 11 17.33 -2.86 2.57
C THR A 11 17.14 -3.22 1.10
N GLU A 12 16.04 -3.84 0.75
CA GLU A 12 15.71 -4.27 -0.61
C GLU A 12 14.20 -4.20 -0.89
N GLY A 13 13.84 -4.25 -2.16
CA GLY A 13 12.45 -4.24 -2.61
C GLY A 13 11.76 -2.87 -2.52
N ALA A 14 10.44 -2.89 -2.67
CA ALA A 14 9.61 -1.67 -2.70
C ALA A 14 9.70 -0.84 -1.42
N ALA A 15 9.84 -1.50 -0.27
CA ALA A 15 9.98 -0.81 1.01
C ALA A 15 11.29 0.01 1.07
N ALA A 16 12.41 -0.56 0.62
CA ALA A 16 13.69 0.15 0.59
C ALA A 16 13.65 1.36 -0.37
N GLU A 17 13.04 1.22 -1.54
CA GLU A 17 12.88 2.33 -2.48
C GLU A 17 12.01 3.45 -1.89
N PHE A 18 10.91 3.10 -1.23
CA PHE A 18 10.06 4.06 -0.53
C PHE A 18 10.81 4.80 0.57
N ILE A 19 11.54 4.06 1.44
CA ILE A 19 12.35 4.63 2.51
C ILE A 19 13.34 5.64 1.94
N LYS A 20 14.07 5.28 0.89
CA LYS A 20 15.05 6.16 0.24
C LYS A 20 14.38 7.44 -0.26
N LYS A 21 13.35 7.34 -1.10
CA LYS A 21 12.65 8.49 -1.68
C LYS A 21 12.00 9.37 -0.61
N TYR A 22 11.41 8.75 0.42
CA TYR A 22 10.79 9.48 1.52
C TYR A 22 11.82 10.26 2.33
N THR A 23 12.92 9.60 2.72
CA THR A 23 13.98 10.19 3.52
C THR A 23 14.69 11.32 2.79
N GLU A 24 14.95 11.18 1.50
CA GLU A 24 15.54 12.23 0.66
C GLU A 24 14.65 13.48 0.61
N LYS A 25 13.33 13.32 0.63
CA LYS A 25 12.39 14.42 0.47
C LYS A 25 11.94 15.04 1.80
N PHE A 26 11.74 14.24 2.83
CA PHE A 26 11.10 14.65 4.07
C PHE A 26 11.96 14.43 5.33
N GLY A 27 13.12 13.78 5.20
CA GLY A 27 13.91 13.31 6.34
C GLY A 27 13.38 11.99 6.92
N ALA A 28 14.19 11.38 7.77
CA ALA A 28 13.87 10.07 8.37
C ALA A 28 12.93 10.16 9.59
N ASP A 29 12.87 11.31 10.25
CA ASP A 29 12.21 11.48 11.55
C ASP A 29 10.70 11.27 11.50
N THR A 30 10.07 11.50 10.35
CA THR A 30 8.63 11.37 10.15
C THR A 30 8.23 10.08 9.46
N LEU A 31 9.20 9.22 9.11
CA LEU A 31 8.94 7.93 8.47
C LEU A 31 8.19 6.99 9.42
N ASN A 32 7.03 6.50 8.99
CA ASN A 32 6.20 5.58 9.77
C ASN A 32 5.32 4.70 8.89
N GLN A 33 4.70 3.69 9.50
CA GLN A 33 3.83 2.74 8.81
C GLN A 33 2.57 3.37 8.19
N PHE A 34 2.07 4.46 8.75
CA PHE A 34 0.86 5.13 8.24
C PHE A 34 1.16 5.85 6.92
N GLY A 35 2.32 6.49 6.82
CA GLY A 35 2.78 7.07 5.56
C GLY A 35 3.01 6.03 4.47
N ALA A 36 3.58 4.88 4.82
CA ALA A 36 3.74 3.76 3.91
C ALA A 36 2.40 3.18 3.44
N SER A 37 1.44 3.02 4.36
CA SER A 37 0.09 2.56 4.02
C SER A 37 -0.66 3.55 3.12
N ALA A 38 -0.56 4.84 3.40
CA ALA A 38 -1.17 5.88 2.56
C ALA A 38 -0.58 5.89 1.13
N TYR A 39 0.72 5.72 1.01
CA TYR A 39 1.40 5.57 -0.28
C TYR A 39 0.84 4.36 -1.06
N ASP A 40 0.73 3.21 -0.42
CA ASP A 40 0.14 2.02 -1.03
C ASP A 40 -1.32 2.22 -1.44
N CYS A 41 -2.12 2.94 -0.65
CA CYS A 41 -3.52 3.23 -1.00
C CYS A 41 -3.62 3.97 -2.34
N VAL A 42 -2.79 4.97 -2.57
CA VAL A 42 -2.80 5.74 -3.83
C VAL A 42 -2.45 4.84 -5.01
N TYR A 43 -1.40 4.05 -4.88
CA TYR A 43 -0.97 3.15 -5.96
C TYR A 43 -1.92 1.97 -6.17
N ALA A 44 -2.53 1.43 -5.11
CA ALA A 44 -3.54 0.39 -5.24
C ALA A 44 -4.76 0.89 -6.03
N ILE A 45 -5.26 2.08 -5.73
CA ILE A 45 -6.35 2.71 -6.49
C ILE A 45 -5.94 2.94 -7.94
N TYR A 46 -4.76 3.50 -8.18
CA TYR A 46 -4.25 3.73 -9.54
C TYR A 46 -4.18 2.42 -10.34
N ASN A 47 -3.60 1.39 -9.76
CA ASN A 47 -3.48 0.08 -10.44
C ASN A 47 -4.83 -0.60 -10.66
N ALA A 48 -5.79 -0.44 -9.73
CA ALA A 48 -7.15 -0.94 -9.91
C ALA A 48 -7.87 -0.21 -11.05
N MET A 49 -7.71 1.11 -11.15
CA MET A 49 -8.24 1.90 -12.28
C MET A 49 -7.62 1.44 -13.60
N LYS A 50 -6.31 1.25 -13.64
CA LYS A 50 -5.59 0.77 -14.82
C LYS A 50 -6.09 -0.62 -15.24
N ALA A 51 -6.22 -1.55 -14.28
CA ALA A 51 -6.74 -2.89 -14.56
C ALA A 51 -8.17 -2.85 -15.12
N ALA A 52 -9.02 -1.95 -14.60
CA ALA A 52 -10.38 -1.76 -15.12
C ALA A 52 -10.37 -1.23 -16.56
N VAL A 53 -9.51 -0.27 -16.88
CA VAL A 53 -9.36 0.26 -18.25
C VAL A 53 -8.84 -0.82 -19.19
N ASP A 54 -7.86 -1.59 -18.78
CA ASP A 54 -7.31 -2.71 -19.57
C ASP A 54 -8.38 -3.80 -19.82
N ALA A 55 -9.36 -3.95 -18.91
CA ALA A 55 -10.52 -4.82 -19.06
C ALA A 55 -11.69 -4.19 -19.88
N GLY A 56 -11.49 -3.01 -20.45
CA GLY A 56 -12.45 -2.33 -21.34
C GLY A 56 -13.42 -1.37 -20.65
N LYS A 57 -13.22 -1.06 -19.36
CA LYS A 57 -14.02 -0.05 -18.66
C LYS A 57 -13.58 1.36 -19.08
N LYS A 58 -14.52 2.26 -19.25
CA LYS A 58 -14.25 3.66 -19.58
C LYS A 58 -14.13 4.47 -18.28
N ILE A 59 -12.94 4.98 -18.02
CA ILE A 59 -12.65 5.89 -16.90
C ILE A 59 -12.04 7.16 -17.47
N ASP A 60 -12.77 8.27 -17.39
CA ASP A 60 -12.31 9.59 -17.83
C ASP A 60 -12.84 10.68 -16.88
N VAL A 61 -12.51 11.92 -17.17
CA VAL A 61 -12.91 13.08 -16.34
C VAL A 61 -14.43 13.32 -16.27
N THR A 62 -15.22 12.64 -17.10
CA THR A 62 -16.68 12.75 -17.12
C THR A 62 -17.37 11.68 -16.29
N ILE A 63 -16.64 10.69 -15.77
CA ILE A 63 -17.23 9.61 -14.97
C ILE A 63 -17.80 10.16 -13.66
N SER A 64 -18.99 9.67 -13.26
CA SER A 64 -19.54 10.01 -11.96
C SER A 64 -18.75 9.31 -10.83
N ALA A 65 -18.74 9.89 -9.63
CA ALA A 65 -18.13 9.27 -8.47
C ALA A 65 -18.78 7.91 -8.14
N SER A 66 -20.09 7.80 -8.33
CA SER A 66 -20.83 6.54 -8.11
C SER A 66 -20.37 5.44 -9.07
N ASP A 67 -20.27 5.75 -10.37
CA ASP A 67 -19.85 4.78 -11.39
C ASP A 67 -18.38 4.36 -11.16
N LEU A 68 -17.52 5.29 -10.82
CA LEU A 68 -16.13 4.99 -10.50
C LEU A 68 -16.02 4.09 -9.26
N CYS A 69 -16.80 4.34 -8.21
CA CYS A 69 -16.85 3.50 -7.03
C CYS A 69 -17.28 2.07 -7.35
N GLU A 70 -18.30 1.88 -8.19
CA GLU A 70 -18.74 0.54 -8.58
C GLU A 70 -17.68 -0.20 -9.42
N ILE A 71 -16.99 0.49 -10.31
CA ILE A 71 -15.88 -0.09 -11.08
C ILE A 71 -14.74 -0.50 -10.15
N LEU A 72 -14.33 0.36 -9.23
CA LEU A 72 -13.25 0.06 -8.27
C LEU A 72 -13.64 -1.07 -7.32
N LYS A 73 -14.87 -1.07 -6.82
CA LYS A 73 -15.40 -2.15 -5.97
C LYS A 73 -15.29 -3.50 -6.69
N ALA A 74 -15.72 -3.57 -7.94
CA ALA A 74 -15.64 -4.79 -8.73
C ALA A 74 -14.19 -5.26 -8.95
N GLN A 75 -13.23 -4.34 -9.07
CA GLN A 75 -11.81 -4.70 -9.15
C GLN A 75 -11.30 -5.25 -7.82
N PHE A 76 -11.50 -4.52 -6.73
CA PHE A 76 -10.98 -4.90 -5.40
C PHE A 76 -11.58 -6.19 -4.85
N THR A 77 -12.85 -6.49 -5.12
CA THR A 77 -13.50 -7.74 -4.69
C THR A 77 -13.39 -8.87 -5.71
N GLY A 78 -12.74 -8.64 -6.84
CA GLY A 78 -12.47 -9.63 -7.89
C GLY A 78 -11.07 -10.23 -7.78
N ASP A 79 -10.45 -10.46 -8.93
CA ASP A 79 -9.14 -11.10 -9.02
C ASP A 79 -7.95 -10.13 -8.87
N PHE A 80 -8.22 -8.83 -8.71
CA PHE A 80 -7.18 -7.83 -8.54
C PHE A 80 -6.34 -8.09 -7.29
N SER A 81 -5.04 -7.99 -7.43
CA SER A 81 -4.10 -8.01 -6.32
C SER A 81 -3.07 -6.89 -6.49
N TYR A 82 -2.55 -6.43 -5.36
CA TYR A 82 -1.56 -5.36 -5.33
C TYR A 82 -0.34 -5.78 -4.51
N SER A 83 0.84 -5.47 -5.02
CA SER A 83 2.10 -5.62 -4.29
C SER A 83 2.76 -4.26 -4.17
N GLY A 84 3.07 -3.86 -2.95
CA GLY A 84 3.62 -2.54 -2.65
C GLY A 84 4.56 -2.54 -1.46
N VAL A 85 4.58 -1.43 -0.76
CA VAL A 85 5.50 -1.17 0.35
C VAL A 85 5.11 -1.94 1.62
N THR A 86 3.81 -2.18 1.83
CA THR A 86 3.25 -2.79 3.04
C THR A 86 2.85 -4.26 2.87
N GLY A 87 3.10 -4.86 1.74
CA GLY A 87 2.83 -6.27 1.50
C GLY A 87 2.87 -6.68 0.04
N ASN A 88 2.87 -7.99 -0.18
CA ASN A 88 2.85 -8.61 -1.51
C ASN A 88 1.54 -9.39 -1.70
N ASN A 89 1.02 -9.39 -2.93
CA ASN A 89 -0.22 -10.09 -3.28
C ASN A 89 -1.39 -9.75 -2.36
N ILE A 90 -1.51 -8.48 -2.00
CA ILE A 90 -2.61 -7.98 -1.17
C ILE A 90 -3.91 -8.15 -1.93
N LYS A 91 -4.88 -8.81 -1.32
CA LYS A 91 -6.24 -9.01 -1.84
C LYS A 91 -7.26 -8.52 -0.84
N TRP A 92 -8.42 -8.14 -1.34
CA TRP A 92 -9.55 -7.67 -0.54
C TRP A 92 -10.68 -8.68 -0.58
N GLU A 93 -11.31 -8.91 0.56
CA GLU A 93 -12.53 -9.69 0.68
C GLU A 93 -13.77 -8.87 0.28
N ASP A 94 -14.91 -9.52 0.06
CA ASP A 94 -16.15 -8.85 -0.36
C ASP A 94 -16.64 -7.77 0.62
N ASN A 95 -16.26 -7.88 1.88
CA ASN A 95 -16.56 -6.89 2.93
C ASN A 95 -15.53 -5.74 2.99
N GLY A 96 -14.52 -5.74 2.10
CA GLY A 96 -13.44 -4.77 2.07
C GLY A 96 -12.29 -5.06 3.02
N TYR A 97 -12.34 -6.16 3.78
CA TYR A 97 -11.23 -6.57 4.63
C TYR A 97 -10.00 -6.95 3.79
N VAL A 98 -8.82 -6.60 4.27
CA VAL A 98 -7.55 -6.95 3.63
C VAL A 98 -6.69 -7.77 4.59
N ALA A 99 -6.26 -8.95 4.13
CA ALA A 99 -5.27 -9.75 4.85
C ALA A 99 -3.86 -9.31 4.45
N LYS A 100 -3.07 -8.89 5.43
CA LYS A 100 -1.65 -8.54 5.27
C LYS A 100 -0.80 -9.33 6.26
N GLU A 101 0.35 -9.76 5.81
CA GLU A 101 1.36 -10.32 6.70
C GLU A 101 1.96 -9.22 7.58
N ALA A 102 2.16 -9.53 8.86
CA ALA A 102 2.77 -8.62 9.79
C ALA A 102 4.27 -8.90 9.92
N VAL A 103 5.06 -7.83 9.98
CA VAL A 103 6.48 -7.88 10.30
C VAL A 103 6.65 -7.74 11.82
N LYS A 104 7.42 -8.64 12.42
CA LYS A 104 7.71 -8.64 13.84
C LYS A 104 8.91 -7.75 14.15
N TYR A 105 8.72 -6.79 15.06
CA TYR A 105 9.79 -5.98 15.60
C TYR A 105 10.08 -6.33 17.05
N THR A 106 11.37 -6.39 17.40
CA THR A 106 11.82 -6.41 18.78
C THR A 106 12.28 -5.01 19.17
N LEU A 107 11.62 -4.43 20.15
CA LEU A 107 12.02 -3.13 20.69
C LEU A 107 13.37 -3.29 21.39
N LYS A 108 14.31 -2.41 21.04
CA LYS A 108 15.62 -2.32 21.68
C LYS A 108 15.60 -1.27 22.78
N THR A 109 16.46 -1.41 23.76
CA THR A 109 16.71 -0.34 24.73
C THR A 109 17.37 0.85 24.03
N ALA A 110 17.32 2.04 24.64
CA ALA A 110 17.92 3.25 24.06
C ALA A 110 19.42 3.07 23.75
N ASN A 111 20.12 2.22 24.49
CA ASN A 111 21.54 1.94 24.27
C ASN A 111 21.79 0.97 23.11
N GLU A 112 20.84 0.13 22.75
CA GLU A 112 20.92 -0.84 21.65
C GLU A 112 20.40 -0.26 20.33
N ALA A 113 19.68 0.86 20.37
CA ALA A 113 19.08 1.53 19.21
C ALA A 113 20.05 2.43 18.45
N LYS A 114 21.26 2.62 18.96
CA LYS A 114 22.32 3.45 18.34
C LYS A 114 23.13 2.66 17.31
#